data_52368bef54d6a7ee8871d06045108754
#
_entry.id   52368bef54d6a7ee8871d06045108754
#
_cell.length_a   1.000
_cell.length_b   1.000
_cell.length_c   1.000
_cell.angle_alpha   90.00
_cell.angle_beta   90.00
_cell.angle_gamma   90.00
#
_symmetry.space_group_name_H-M   'P 1'
#
loop_
_entity.id
_entity.type
_entity.pdbx_description
1 polymer ?
#
loop_
_entity_poly.entity_id
_entity_poly.type
_entity_poly.pdbx_seq_one_letter_code
_entity_poly.pdbx_strand_id
1 'polypeptide(L)'
;HGNGRIEATEVDVATKLAGRVDSILVGEGAFVKAGQMLATMQVQTLNAQLREAQAQRQQTLAAVASAQAQVTMRLSDKTAQLARIRQAEADLDAAKRRLARSETLTKEGAASAQTLDDDRARARSAEAAIASVQAQADSADAAVAAARTQVTSAQSQVQAIDATLERIQAEIDDSQL
;
A
#
# COMPACT_ATOMS: atom_id res chain seq x y z
N HIS A 1 14.82 -71.88 -29.28
CA HIS A 1 15.66 -70.67 -29.42
C HIS A 1 14.69 -69.50 -29.54
N GLY A 2 14.53 -68.72 -28.48
CA GLY A 2 13.81 -67.47 -28.51
C GLY A 2 14.74 -66.34 -28.86
N ASN A 3 14.55 -65.62 -29.97
CA ASN A 3 15.24 -64.39 -30.32
C ASN A 3 14.60 -63.26 -29.55
N GLY A 4 15.09 -62.96 -28.34
CA GLY A 4 14.77 -61.73 -27.61
C GLY A 4 15.51 -60.57 -28.22
N ARG A 5 14.81 -59.57 -28.74
CA ARG A 5 15.38 -58.28 -29.16
C ARG A 5 15.40 -57.33 -27.95
N ILE A 6 16.55 -56.86 -27.57
CA ILE A 6 16.68 -55.81 -26.57
C ILE A 6 16.47 -54.49 -27.32
N GLU A 7 15.38 -53.81 -27.04
CA GLU A 7 15.12 -52.46 -27.52
C GLU A 7 15.47 -51.46 -26.38
N ALA A 8 16.36 -50.54 -26.69
CA ALA A 8 16.69 -49.41 -25.84
C ALA A 8 16.00 -48.18 -26.41
N THR A 9 15.34 -47.42 -25.59
CA THR A 9 14.79 -46.08 -25.94
C THR A 9 15.87 -45.08 -25.65
N GLU A 10 16.32 -44.35 -26.68
CA GLU A 10 17.21 -43.22 -26.52
C GLU A 10 16.38 -41.99 -26.08
N VAL A 11 16.83 -41.31 -25.04
CA VAL A 11 16.22 -40.09 -24.53
C VAL A 11 17.24 -38.97 -24.55
N ASP A 12 17.00 -37.97 -25.38
CA ASP A 12 17.82 -36.77 -25.42
C ASP A 12 17.46 -35.85 -24.23
N VAL A 13 18.47 -35.50 -23.45
CA VAL A 13 18.37 -34.50 -22.38
C VAL A 13 18.83 -33.16 -22.91
N ALA A 14 17.91 -32.24 -23.12
CA ALA A 14 18.19 -30.88 -23.62
C ALA A 14 17.87 -29.83 -22.58
N THR A 15 18.62 -28.71 -22.60
CA THR A 15 18.35 -27.55 -21.73
C THR A 15 17.13 -26.78 -22.21
N LYS A 16 16.30 -26.29 -21.29
CA LYS A 16 15.19 -25.38 -21.61
C LYS A 16 15.67 -23.96 -21.94
N LEU A 17 16.83 -23.58 -21.40
CA LEU A 17 17.41 -22.25 -21.56
C LEU A 17 18.66 -22.33 -22.46
N ALA A 18 18.84 -21.36 -23.33
CA ALA A 18 20.09 -21.20 -24.09
C ALA A 18 21.17 -20.61 -23.17
N GLY A 19 22.34 -21.23 -23.14
CA GLY A 19 23.43 -20.76 -22.29
C GLY A 19 24.68 -21.60 -22.39
N ARG A 20 25.69 -21.27 -21.60
CA ARG A 20 26.94 -22.03 -21.49
C ARG A 20 26.81 -23.07 -20.38
N VAL A 21 27.22 -24.30 -20.65
CA VAL A 21 27.37 -25.34 -19.63
C VAL A 21 28.55 -24.95 -18.73
N ASP A 22 28.34 -24.95 -17.43
CA ASP A 22 29.36 -24.69 -16.42
C ASP A 22 30.12 -25.97 -16.05
N SER A 23 29.38 -27.04 -15.74
CA SER A 23 29.94 -28.33 -15.40
C SER A 23 29.03 -29.49 -15.81
N ILE A 24 29.64 -30.60 -16.18
CA ILE A 24 28.99 -31.89 -16.40
C ILE A 24 29.35 -32.79 -15.24
N LEU A 25 28.34 -33.29 -14.50
CA LEU A 25 28.51 -34.03 -13.24
C LEU A 25 28.59 -35.54 -13.44
N VAL A 26 28.21 -36.03 -14.63
CA VAL A 26 28.20 -37.47 -14.96
C VAL A 26 29.10 -37.74 -16.14
N GLY A 27 29.82 -38.87 -16.09
CA GLY A 27 30.69 -39.34 -17.19
C GLY A 27 29.95 -40.26 -18.13
N GLU A 28 30.53 -40.45 -19.30
CA GLU A 28 30.06 -41.39 -20.32
C GLU A 28 30.01 -42.83 -19.74
N GLY A 29 28.89 -43.54 -19.92
CA GLY A 29 28.66 -44.88 -19.37
C GLY A 29 28.19 -44.93 -17.91
N ALA A 30 27.97 -43.78 -17.25
CA ALA A 30 27.47 -43.74 -15.90
C ALA A 30 25.98 -44.07 -15.83
N PHE A 31 25.56 -44.83 -14.80
CA PHE A 31 24.18 -45.05 -14.49
C PHE A 31 23.61 -43.84 -13.76
N VAL A 32 22.47 -43.30 -14.23
CA VAL A 32 21.79 -42.16 -13.65
C VAL A 32 20.37 -42.54 -13.17
N LYS A 33 19.88 -41.82 -12.17
CA LYS A 33 18.54 -42.03 -11.62
C LYS A 33 17.64 -40.85 -12.02
N ALA A 34 16.34 -41.11 -12.08
CA ALA A 34 15.35 -40.03 -12.27
C ALA A 34 15.50 -38.95 -11.22
N GLY A 35 15.61 -37.68 -11.63
CA GLY A 35 15.84 -36.53 -10.74
C GLY A 35 17.30 -36.30 -10.32
N GLN A 36 18.26 -37.07 -10.87
CA GLN A 36 19.67 -36.83 -10.61
C GLN A 36 20.17 -35.68 -11.50
N MET A 37 20.86 -34.72 -10.90
CA MET A 37 21.51 -33.62 -11.63
C MET A 37 22.65 -34.14 -12.50
N LEU A 38 22.60 -33.85 -13.79
CA LEU A 38 23.55 -34.32 -14.79
C LEU A 38 24.56 -33.25 -15.21
N ALA A 39 24.09 -32.00 -15.30
CA ALA A 39 24.89 -30.84 -15.67
C ALA A 39 24.36 -29.56 -15.04
N THR A 40 25.20 -28.56 -14.94
CA THR A 40 24.81 -27.21 -14.51
C THR A 40 25.18 -26.19 -15.58
N MET A 41 24.34 -25.19 -15.74
CA MET A 41 24.60 -24.07 -16.64
C MET A 41 25.18 -22.87 -15.89
N GLN A 42 25.85 -21.98 -16.61
CA GLN A 42 26.40 -20.76 -16.03
C GLN A 42 25.29 -19.78 -15.69
N VAL A 43 25.02 -19.56 -14.38
CA VAL A 43 23.95 -18.72 -13.87
C VAL A 43 24.44 -17.38 -13.28
N GLN A 44 25.68 -16.98 -13.55
CA GLN A 44 26.26 -15.75 -12.98
C GLN A 44 25.44 -14.50 -13.31
N THR A 45 24.95 -14.39 -14.56
CA THR A 45 24.11 -13.28 -15.00
C THR A 45 22.74 -13.29 -14.28
N LEU A 46 22.11 -14.47 -14.18
CA LEU A 46 20.84 -14.62 -13.45
C LEU A 46 20.98 -14.28 -11.96
N ASN A 47 22.06 -14.72 -11.34
CA ASN A 47 22.37 -14.36 -9.95
C ASN A 47 22.63 -12.86 -9.77
N ALA A 48 23.21 -12.17 -10.76
CA ALA A 48 23.34 -10.72 -10.73
C ALA A 48 21.99 -10.03 -10.84
N GLN A 49 21.13 -10.47 -11.77
CA GLN A 49 19.75 -9.97 -11.91
C GLN A 49 18.90 -10.23 -10.66
N LEU A 50 19.06 -11.39 -10.03
CA LEU A 50 18.38 -11.71 -8.77
C LEU A 50 18.75 -10.70 -7.67
N ARG A 51 20.04 -10.41 -7.50
CA ARG A 51 20.49 -9.40 -6.52
C ARG A 51 19.99 -8.00 -6.85
N GLU A 52 19.98 -7.62 -8.12
CA GLU A 52 19.42 -6.33 -8.57
C GLU A 52 17.93 -6.23 -8.25
N ALA A 53 17.14 -7.25 -8.59
CA ALA A 53 15.71 -7.30 -8.28
C ALA A 53 15.43 -7.31 -6.77
N GLN A 54 16.26 -7.98 -5.96
CA GLN A 54 16.21 -7.93 -4.51
C GLN A 54 16.46 -6.52 -3.96
N ALA A 55 17.47 -5.82 -4.49
CA ALA A 55 17.75 -4.44 -4.10
C ALA A 55 16.59 -3.50 -4.48
N GLN A 56 16.02 -3.68 -5.68
CA GLN A 56 14.84 -2.94 -6.13
C GLN A 56 13.62 -3.21 -5.23
N ARG A 57 13.41 -4.45 -4.81
CA ARG A 57 12.38 -4.82 -3.83
C ARG A 57 12.54 -4.05 -2.51
N GLN A 58 13.76 -3.97 -1.98
CA GLN A 58 14.02 -3.22 -0.75
C GLN A 58 13.71 -1.72 -0.90
N GLN A 59 14.06 -1.14 -2.03
CA GLN A 59 13.72 0.26 -2.34
C GLN A 59 12.20 0.46 -2.39
N THR A 60 11.46 -0.45 -3.01
CA THR A 60 10.01 -0.36 -3.13
C THR A 60 9.33 -0.58 -1.77
N LEU A 61 9.84 -1.46 -0.91
CA LEU A 61 9.36 -1.62 0.47
C LEU A 61 9.57 -0.33 1.30
N ALA A 62 10.67 0.38 1.10
CA ALA A 62 10.88 1.68 1.73
C ALA A 62 9.86 2.72 1.23
N ALA A 63 9.47 2.68 -0.04
CA ALA A 63 8.40 3.52 -0.58
C ALA A 63 7.03 3.21 0.05
N VAL A 64 6.70 1.93 0.29
CA VAL A 64 5.50 1.53 1.05
C VAL A 64 5.52 2.10 2.46
N ALA A 65 6.64 1.99 3.16
CA ALA A 65 6.79 2.53 4.52
C ALA A 65 6.62 4.06 4.54
N SER A 66 7.17 4.77 3.56
CA SER A 66 7.00 6.21 3.39
C SER A 66 5.53 6.59 3.13
N ALA A 67 4.85 5.86 2.27
CA ALA A 67 3.42 6.08 2.00
C ALA A 67 2.55 5.82 3.25
N GLN A 68 2.88 4.81 4.04
CA GLN A 68 2.19 4.53 5.32
C GLN A 68 2.41 5.64 6.34
N ALA A 69 3.62 6.20 6.43
CA ALA A 69 3.90 7.36 7.28
C ALA A 69 3.07 8.57 6.87
N GLN A 70 2.86 8.77 5.56
CA GLN A 70 1.96 9.82 5.05
C GLN A 70 0.50 9.61 5.48
N VAL A 71 -0.01 8.37 5.45
CA VAL A 71 -1.35 8.06 5.96
C VAL A 71 -1.45 8.44 7.44
N THR A 72 -0.45 8.09 8.25
CA THR A 72 -0.42 8.44 9.68
C THR A 72 -0.47 9.95 9.90
N MET A 73 0.30 10.71 9.12
CA MET A 73 0.28 12.18 9.17
C MET A 73 -1.12 12.73 8.82
N ARG A 74 -1.76 12.25 7.74
CA ARG A 74 -3.11 12.68 7.34
C ARG A 74 -4.18 12.31 8.37
N LEU A 75 -4.04 11.17 9.04
CA LEU A 75 -4.92 10.79 10.16
C LEU A 75 -4.78 11.75 11.35
N SER A 76 -3.58 12.21 11.65
CA SER A 76 -3.35 13.22 12.68
C SER A 76 -3.98 14.57 12.31
N ASP A 77 -3.85 15.00 11.03
CA ASP A 77 -4.52 16.19 10.51
C ASP A 77 -6.05 16.08 10.65
N LYS A 78 -6.64 14.95 10.27
CA LYS A 78 -8.06 14.67 10.46
C LYS A 78 -8.47 14.79 11.93
N THR A 79 -7.71 14.19 12.84
CA THR A 79 -7.99 14.24 14.28
C THR A 79 -8.00 15.68 14.81
N ALA A 80 -7.07 16.51 14.31
CA ALA A 80 -7.05 17.94 14.64
C ALA A 80 -8.30 18.67 14.13
N GLN A 81 -8.79 18.35 12.90
CA GLN A 81 -10.04 18.94 12.41
C GLN A 81 -11.26 18.50 13.22
N LEU A 82 -11.33 17.24 13.63
CA LEU A 82 -12.41 16.75 14.53
C LEU A 82 -12.39 17.43 15.89
N ALA A 83 -11.22 17.82 16.40
CA ALA A 83 -11.14 18.62 17.62
C ALA A 83 -11.67 20.04 17.41
N ARG A 84 -11.45 20.65 16.24
CA ARG A 84 -11.99 21.97 15.87
C ARG A 84 -13.52 21.94 15.74
N ILE A 85 -14.10 20.86 15.21
CA ILE A 85 -15.55 20.69 15.16
C ILE A 85 -16.11 20.73 16.58
N ARG A 86 -15.55 19.95 17.52
CA ARG A 86 -16.00 19.95 18.92
C ARG A 86 -15.91 21.32 19.59
N GLN A 87 -14.86 22.09 19.26
CA GLN A 87 -14.75 23.48 19.73
C GLN A 87 -15.87 24.35 19.15
N ALA A 88 -16.11 24.31 17.84
CA ALA A 88 -17.14 25.09 17.19
C ALA A 88 -18.56 24.71 17.68
N GLU A 89 -18.79 23.42 17.96
CA GLU A 89 -20.06 22.94 18.57
C GLU A 89 -20.27 23.53 19.96
N ALA A 90 -19.23 23.59 20.81
CA ALA A 90 -19.30 24.20 22.12
C ALA A 90 -19.57 25.71 22.04
N ASP A 91 -18.95 26.40 21.07
CA ASP A 91 -19.17 27.83 20.84
C ASP A 91 -20.61 28.10 20.35
N LEU A 92 -21.13 27.25 19.45
CA LEU A 92 -22.53 27.34 19.02
C LEU A 92 -23.51 27.12 20.18
N ASP A 93 -23.27 26.09 20.98
CA ASP A 93 -24.12 25.81 22.14
C ASP A 93 -24.14 26.99 23.13
N ALA A 94 -22.97 27.60 23.37
CA ALA A 94 -22.89 28.82 24.19
C ALA A 94 -23.65 29.99 23.57
N ALA A 95 -23.55 30.19 22.26
CA ALA A 95 -24.26 31.24 21.52
C ALA A 95 -25.78 31.00 21.56
N LYS A 96 -26.27 29.79 21.38
CA LYS A 96 -27.67 29.41 21.44
C LYS A 96 -28.28 29.63 22.85
N ARG A 97 -27.54 29.22 23.89
CA ARG A 97 -27.96 29.50 25.28
C ARG A 97 -28.06 31.00 25.57
N ARG A 98 -27.12 31.79 25.05
CA ARG A 98 -27.13 33.24 25.20
C ARG A 98 -28.32 33.85 24.46
N LEU A 99 -28.59 33.45 23.23
CA LEU A 99 -29.74 33.87 22.44
C LEU A 99 -31.08 33.58 23.16
N ALA A 100 -31.23 32.36 23.66
CA ALA A 100 -32.44 31.96 24.40
C ALA A 100 -32.68 32.86 25.64
N ARG A 101 -31.62 33.21 26.38
CA ARG A 101 -31.74 34.17 27.50
C ARG A 101 -32.12 35.58 27.02
N SER A 102 -31.48 36.09 25.95
CA SER A 102 -31.83 37.40 25.37
C SER A 102 -33.28 37.46 24.91
N GLU A 103 -33.80 36.40 24.30
CA GLU A 103 -35.19 36.30 23.86
C GLU A 103 -36.16 36.39 25.02
N THR A 104 -35.87 35.71 26.12
CA THR A 104 -36.69 35.78 27.34
C THR A 104 -36.66 37.18 27.97
N LEU A 105 -35.46 37.74 28.18
CA LEU A 105 -35.27 39.05 28.80
C LEU A 105 -35.89 40.19 27.97
N THR A 106 -35.79 40.08 26.63
CA THR A 106 -36.42 41.10 25.75
C THR A 106 -37.94 41.03 25.83
N LYS A 107 -38.55 39.84 25.92
CA LYS A 107 -39.98 39.67 26.12
C LYS A 107 -40.48 40.26 27.47
N GLU A 108 -39.62 40.18 28.47
CA GLU A 108 -39.88 40.73 29.82
C GLU A 108 -39.55 42.23 29.93
N GLY A 109 -39.04 42.84 28.84
CA GLY A 109 -38.64 44.25 28.83
C GLY A 109 -37.31 44.54 29.56
N ALA A 110 -36.57 43.51 29.93
CA ALA A 110 -35.30 43.59 30.67
C ALA A 110 -34.04 43.62 29.77
N ALA A 111 -34.20 43.46 28.45
CA ALA A 111 -33.10 43.60 27.48
C ALA A 111 -33.57 44.39 26.25
N SER A 112 -32.63 45.05 25.56
CA SER A 112 -32.91 45.82 24.35
C SER A 112 -33.07 44.91 23.10
N ALA A 113 -33.87 45.40 22.13
CA ALA A 113 -33.98 44.73 20.82
C ALA A 113 -32.61 44.57 20.13
N GLN A 114 -31.72 45.55 20.28
CA GLN A 114 -30.36 45.47 19.72
C GLN A 114 -29.57 44.31 20.32
N THR A 115 -29.63 44.08 21.63
CA THR A 115 -28.98 42.95 22.29
C THR A 115 -29.46 41.61 21.72
N LEU A 116 -30.75 41.48 21.47
CA LEU A 116 -31.36 40.29 20.87
C LEU A 116 -30.86 40.09 19.44
N ASP A 117 -30.80 41.14 18.63
CA ASP A 117 -30.34 41.07 17.27
C ASP A 117 -28.81 40.70 17.16
N ASP A 118 -28.02 41.23 18.09
CA ASP A 118 -26.61 40.89 18.22
C ASP A 118 -26.40 39.41 18.59
N ASP A 119 -27.17 38.88 19.51
CA ASP A 119 -27.09 37.50 19.93
C ASP A 119 -27.63 36.54 18.85
N ARG A 120 -28.63 36.94 18.06
CA ARG A 120 -29.07 36.20 16.85
C ARG A 120 -27.98 36.17 15.78
N ALA A 121 -27.30 37.30 15.56
CA ALA A 121 -26.19 37.37 14.60
C ALA A 121 -25.04 36.45 15.02
N ARG A 122 -24.69 36.43 16.33
CA ARG A 122 -23.66 35.51 16.88
C ARG A 122 -24.04 34.05 16.72
N ALA A 123 -25.28 33.65 17.01
CA ALA A 123 -25.72 32.26 16.82
C ALA A 123 -25.61 31.82 15.33
N ARG A 124 -26.08 32.68 14.43
CA ARG A 124 -25.93 32.41 12.96
C ARG A 124 -24.49 32.33 12.52
N SER A 125 -23.61 33.20 13.05
CA SER A 125 -22.16 33.15 12.75
C SER A 125 -21.51 31.85 13.26
N ALA A 126 -21.90 31.39 14.46
CA ALA A 126 -21.40 30.13 15.01
C ALA A 126 -21.91 28.91 14.22
N GLU A 127 -23.15 28.95 13.70
CA GLU A 127 -23.66 27.89 12.79
C GLU A 127 -22.87 27.84 11.48
N ALA A 128 -22.57 28.99 10.87
CA ALA A 128 -21.77 29.08 9.68
C ALA A 128 -20.33 28.61 9.94
N ALA A 129 -19.78 28.88 11.13
CA ALA A 129 -18.45 28.40 11.52
C ALA A 129 -18.39 26.87 11.59
N ILE A 130 -19.42 26.19 12.15
CA ILE A 130 -19.48 24.72 12.15
C ILE A 130 -19.47 24.17 10.71
N ALA A 131 -20.31 24.72 9.82
CA ALA A 131 -20.35 24.27 8.43
C ALA A 131 -18.98 24.40 7.72
N SER A 132 -18.26 25.49 8.02
CA SER A 132 -16.90 25.68 7.49
C SER A 132 -15.90 24.65 8.03
N VAL A 133 -15.90 24.37 9.32
CA VAL A 133 -14.98 23.40 9.93
C VAL A 133 -15.35 21.96 9.51
N GLN A 134 -16.65 21.67 9.33
CA GLN A 134 -17.10 20.39 8.80
C GLN A 134 -16.56 20.15 7.38
N ALA A 135 -16.66 21.14 6.49
CA ALA A 135 -16.09 21.04 5.14
C ALA A 135 -14.55 20.83 5.15
N GLN A 136 -13.85 21.42 6.13
CA GLN A 136 -12.42 21.18 6.33
C GLN A 136 -12.14 19.74 6.79
N ALA A 137 -12.98 19.17 7.66
CA ALA A 137 -12.86 17.79 8.09
C ALA A 137 -13.13 16.81 6.94
N ASP A 138 -14.12 17.08 6.11
CA ASP A 138 -14.41 16.28 4.90
C ASP A 138 -13.24 16.32 3.90
N SER A 139 -12.60 17.48 3.75
CA SER A 139 -11.37 17.61 2.95
C SER A 139 -10.21 16.82 3.52
N ALA A 140 -10.06 16.79 4.86
CA ALA A 140 -9.04 15.98 5.52
C ALA A 140 -9.32 14.48 5.34
N ASP A 141 -10.57 14.05 5.34
CA ASP A 141 -10.96 12.67 5.04
C ASP A 141 -10.59 12.27 3.60
N ALA A 142 -10.87 13.12 2.63
CA ALA A 142 -10.47 12.90 1.25
C ALA A 142 -8.93 12.79 1.12
N ALA A 143 -8.17 13.60 1.88
CA ALA A 143 -6.72 13.51 1.90
C ALA A 143 -6.21 12.19 2.50
N VAL A 144 -6.87 11.65 3.53
CA VAL A 144 -6.57 10.31 4.08
C VAL A 144 -6.84 9.23 3.02
N ALA A 145 -7.97 9.30 2.31
CA ALA A 145 -8.32 8.34 1.26
C ALA A 145 -7.27 8.36 0.13
N ALA A 146 -6.85 9.53 -0.32
CA ALA A 146 -5.80 9.68 -1.33
C ALA A 146 -4.46 9.09 -0.87
N ALA A 147 -4.05 9.33 0.39
CA ALA A 147 -2.83 8.75 0.94
C ALA A 147 -2.90 7.21 1.03
N ARG A 148 -4.05 6.62 1.34
CA ARG A 148 -4.26 5.16 1.32
C ARG A 148 -4.13 4.59 -0.09
N THR A 149 -4.65 5.26 -1.10
CA THR A 149 -4.48 4.85 -2.51
C THR A 149 -3.00 4.81 -2.88
N GLN A 150 -2.20 5.76 -2.38
CA GLN A 150 -0.75 5.77 -2.58
C GLN A 150 -0.07 4.53 -1.97
N VAL A 151 -0.51 4.10 -0.78
CA VAL A 151 -0.02 2.85 -0.17
C VAL A 151 -0.36 1.65 -1.05
N THR A 152 -1.59 1.56 -1.54
CA THR A 152 -2.01 0.46 -2.43
C THR A 152 -1.18 0.44 -3.71
N SER A 153 -0.92 1.60 -4.32
CA SER A 153 -0.07 1.71 -5.51
C SER A 153 1.36 1.22 -5.24
N ALA A 154 1.97 1.64 -4.11
CA ALA A 154 3.29 1.18 -3.73
C ALA A 154 3.34 -0.33 -3.44
N GLN A 155 2.30 -0.90 -2.83
CA GLN A 155 2.16 -2.35 -2.61
C GLN A 155 2.06 -3.13 -3.92
N SER A 156 1.32 -2.61 -4.90
CA SER A 156 1.24 -3.24 -6.23
C SER A 156 2.60 -3.26 -6.94
N GLN A 157 3.43 -2.24 -6.73
CA GLN A 157 4.81 -2.24 -7.25
C GLN A 157 5.68 -3.32 -6.59
N VAL A 158 5.51 -3.57 -5.27
CA VAL A 158 6.19 -4.69 -4.60
C VAL A 158 5.78 -6.01 -5.23
N GLN A 159 4.49 -6.24 -5.46
CA GLN A 159 4.00 -7.47 -6.09
C GLN A 159 4.56 -7.68 -7.49
N ALA A 160 4.72 -6.62 -8.29
CA ALA A 160 5.32 -6.71 -9.62
C ALA A 160 6.80 -7.12 -9.56
N ILE A 161 7.53 -6.65 -8.55
CA ILE A 161 8.94 -7.05 -8.35
C ILE A 161 9.03 -8.47 -7.80
N ASP A 162 8.12 -8.88 -6.90
CA ASP A 162 8.06 -10.24 -6.40
C ASP A 162 7.82 -11.25 -7.54
N ALA A 163 6.92 -10.97 -8.48
CA ALA A 163 6.73 -11.77 -9.69
C ALA A 163 7.99 -11.82 -10.57
N THR A 164 8.76 -10.73 -10.63
CA THR A 164 10.05 -10.71 -11.34
C THR A 164 11.07 -11.59 -10.66
N LEU A 165 11.14 -11.58 -9.33
CA LEU A 165 12.01 -12.45 -8.54
C LEU A 165 11.67 -13.93 -8.74
N GLU A 166 10.39 -14.28 -8.70
CA GLU A 166 9.91 -15.64 -8.95
C GLU A 166 10.30 -16.12 -10.35
N ARG A 167 10.18 -15.28 -11.38
CA ARG A 167 10.60 -15.62 -12.74
C ARG A 167 12.10 -15.89 -12.82
N ILE A 168 12.92 -15.01 -12.23
CA ILE A 168 14.38 -15.18 -12.25
C ILE A 168 14.78 -16.44 -11.48
N GLN A 169 14.12 -16.72 -10.36
CA GLN A 169 14.36 -17.94 -9.57
C GLN A 169 14.00 -19.19 -10.38
N ALA A 170 12.87 -19.21 -11.06
CA ALA A 170 12.48 -20.32 -11.93
C ALA A 170 13.49 -20.54 -13.09
N GLU A 171 14.03 -19.45 -13.66
CA GLU A 171 15.08 -19.55 -14.69
C GLU A 171 16.38 -20.15 -14.12
N ILE A 172 16.73 -19.82 -12.87
CA ILE A 172 17.88 -20.42 -12.17
C ILE A 172 17.63 -21.90 -11.91
N ASP A 173 16.43 -22.27 -11.44
CA ASP A 173 16.08 -23.66 -11.18
C ASP A 173 16.05 -24.50 -12.47
N ASP A 174 15.53 -23.94 -13.58
CA ASP A 174 15.52 -24.58 -14.91
C ASP A 174 16.94 -24.68 -15.53
N SER A 175 17.94 -24.03 -14.96
CA SER A 175 19.34 -24.14 -15.37
C SER A 175 20.05 -25.38 -14.81
N GLN A 176 19.42 -26.11 -13.93
CA GLN A 176 19.87 -27.38 -13.37
C GLN A 176 19.27 -28.53 -14.17
N LEU A 177 20.12 -29.35 -14.77
CA LEU A 177 19.74 -30.50 -15.62
C LEU A 177 19.97 -31.82 -14.91
#